data_8a871464403101ce2d473bc37b6db790
#
_entry.id   8a871464403101ce2d473bc37b6db790
#
_cell.length_a   1.000
_cell.length_b   1.000
_cell.length_c   1.000
_cell.angle_alpha   90.00
_cell.angle_beta   90.00
_cell.angle_gamma   90.00
#
_symmetry.space_group_name_H-M   'P 1'
#
loop_
_entity.id
_entity.type
_entity.pdbx_description
1 polymer ?
#
loop_
_entity_poly.entity_id
_entity_poly.type
_entity_poly.pdbx_seq_one_letter_code
_entity_poly.pdbx_strand_id
1 'polypeptide(L)'
;MLTFRQIISRRFLCICLLTSSMSASLCVFAEDGKQEFMQVSALVHALDERFPAGSIQTNDAAEVAIKESADAQTRLQNWYVVSEHHCYNTFFVNDCLKEIKVERRAYLPTLQRISLEAKALQRQIKVMERDRETAQKQSK
;
A
#
# COMPACT_ATOMS: atom_id res chain seq x y z
N MET A 1 33.69 -25.61 52.87
CA MET A 1 32.97 -24.35 53.08
C MET A 1 32.92 -23.50 51.81
N LEU A 2 32.55 -24.04 50.66
CA LEU A 2 32.59 -23.34 49.34
C LEU A 2 31.28 -23.42 48.55
N THR A 3 30.20 -23.94 49.11
CA THR A 3 28.94 -24.21 48.38
C THR A 3 27.85 -23.16 48.56
N PHE A 4 27.99 -22.28 49.55
CA PHE A 4 26.92 -21.30 49.87
C PHE A 4 27.02 -20.01 49.06
N ARG A 5 28.19 -19.68 48.54
CA ARG A 5 28.41 -18.45 47.75
C ARG A 5 28.02 -18.55 46.29
N GLN A 6 27.93 -19.77 45.73
CA GLN A 6 27.56 -20.01 44.34
C GLN A 6 26.03 -19.98 44.12
N ILE A 7 25.24 -20.30 45.13
CA ILE A 7 23.77 -20.37 45.03
C ILE A 7 23.15 -18.98 45.01
N ILE A 8 23.75 -18.03 45.73
CA ILE A 8 23.25 -16.64 45.79
C ILE A 8 23.52 -15.91 44.45
N SER A 9 24.67 -16.15 43.81
CA SER A 9 25.03 -15.54 42.53
C SER A 9 24.13 -15.98 41.38
N ARG A 10 23.70 -17.26 41.36
CA ARG A 10 22.81 -17.78 40.31
C ARG A 10 21.38 -17.29 40.45
N ARG A 11 20.88 -17.06 41.67
CA ARG A 11 19.52 -16.53 41.89
C ARG A 11 19.43 -15.03 41.59
N PHE A 12 20.49 -14.26 41.82
CA PHE A 12 20.51 -12.84 41.42
C PHE A 12 20.64 -12.66 39.91
N LEU A 13 21.34 -13.55 39.20
CA LEU A 13 21.44 -13.48 37.73
C LEU A 13 20.12 -13.79 37.02
N CYS A 14 19.31 -14.71 37.56
CA CYS A 14 17.99 -15.02 36.99
C CYS A 14 16.92 -13.92 37.20
N ILE A 15 17.03 -13.17 38.31
CA ILE A 15 16.06 -12.11 38.61
C ILE A 15 16.29 -10.87 37.71
N CYS A 16 17.56 -10.57 37.36
CA CYS A 16 17.85 -9.47 36.44
C CYS A 16 17.47 -9.74 34.98
N LEU A 17 17.38 -11.00 34.56
CA LEU A 17 16.97 -11.39 33.21
C LEU A 17 15.44 -11.34 32.97
N LEU A 18 14.63 -11.36 34.04
CA LEU A 18 13.16 -11.35 33.95
C LEU A 18 12.56 -9.94 33.92
N THR A 19 13.33 -8.89 34.24
CA THR A 19 12.82 -7.50 34.24
C THR A 19 13.11 -6.74 32.92
N SER A 20 13.88 -7.32 31.99
CA SER A 20 14.31 -6.67 30.77
C SER A 20 13.35 -6.86 29.58
N SER A 21 12.29 -7.64 29.69
CA SER A 21 11.42 -7.99 28.54
C SER A 21 10.12 -7.21 28.45
N MET A 22 9.91 -6.16 29.25
CA MET A 22 8.59 -5.48 29.29
C MET A 22 8.57 -4.07 28.67
N SER A 23 9.66 -3.62 28.04
CA SER A 23 9.75 -2.26 27.50
C SER A 23 9.70 -2.15 25.96
N ALA A 24 9.53 -3.25 25.21
CA ALA A 24 9.62 -3.25 23.75
C ALA A 24 8.29 -3.12 23.01
N SER A 25 7.15 -3.01 23.70
CA SER A 25 5.83 -3.15 23.04
C SER A 25 5.19 -1.85 22.57
N LEU A 26 5.80 -0.68 22.74
CA LEU A 26 5.15 0.60 22.40
C LEU A 26 5.64 1.24 21.08
N CYS A 27 6.66 0.71 20.43
CA CYS A 27 7.18 1.28 19.16
C CYS A 27 6.66 0.58 17.89
N VAL A 28 5.97 -0.56 17.99
CA VAL A 28 5.63 -1.41 16.84
C VAL A 28 4.62 -0.75 15.90
N PHE A 29 3.64 -0.02 16.39
CA PHE A 29 2.58 0.54 15.55
C PHE A 29 3.00 1.70 14.63
N ALA A 30 3.98 2.50 15.01
CA ALA A 30 4.47 3.61 14.18
C ALA A 30 5.38 3.13 13.04
N GLU A 31 6.05 2.02 13.26
CA GLU A 31 6.95 1.40 12.28
C GLU A 31 6.17 0.66 11.19
N ASP A 32 5.06 -0.01 11.54
CA ASP A 32 4.19 -0.73 10.61
C ASP A 32 3.54 0.22 9.57
N GLY A 33 3.07 1.40 9.98
CA GLY A 33 2.46 2.38 9.08
C GLY A 33 3.45 2.95 8.05
N LYS A 34 4.70 3.20 8.47
CA LYS A 34 5.76 3.66 7.59
C LYS A 34 6.23 2.58 6.63
N GLN A 35 6.33 1.35 7.11
CA GLN A 35 6.70 0.21 6.28
C GLN A 35 5.63 -0.08 5.23
N GLU A 36 4.34 -0.06 5.58
CA GLU A 36 3.25 -0.22 4.62
C GLU A 36 3.28 0.90 3.56
N PHE A 37 3.51 2.15 3.95
CA PHE A 37 3.65 3.25 2.99
C PHE A 37 4.81 3.04 2.01
N MET A 38 5.97 2.60 2.49
CA MET A 38 7.10 2.29 1.61
C MET A 38 6.78 1.17 0.62
N GLN A 39 6.04 0.14 1.04
CA GLN A 39 5.61 -0.94 0.15
C GLN A 39 4.61 -0.43 -0.89
N VAL A 40 3.63 0.38 -0.49
CA VAL A 40 2.64 0.95 -1.41
C VAL A 40 3.32 1.91 -2.39
N SER A 41 4.22 2.77 -1.95
CA SER A 41 4.95 3.68 -2.83
C SER A 41 5.81 2.94 -3.85
N ALA A 42 6.53 1.91 -3.42
CA ALA A 42 7.30 1.05 -4.32
C ALA A 42 6.41 0.32 -5.33
N LEU A 43 5.24 -0.16 -4.91
CA LEU A 43 4.25 -0.76 -5.81
C LEU A 43 3.76 0.24 -6.87
N VAL A 44 3.46 1.48 -6.48
CA VAL A 44 3.01 2.51 -7.43
C VAL A 44 4.10 2.85 -8.44
N HIS A 45 5.36 2.96 -8.02
CA HIS A 45 6.48 3.15 -8.94
C HIS A 45 6.63 1.99 -9.92
N ALA A 46 6.56 0.75 -9.45
CA ALA A 46 6.62 -0.43 -10.31
C ALA A 46 5.46 -0.48 -11.33
N LEU A 47 4.27 -0.05 -10.93
CA LEU A 47 3.12 0.06 -11.84
C LEU A 47 3.29 1.18 -12.88
N ASP A 48 3.86 2.32 -12.49
CA ASP A 48 4.15 3.43 -13.41
C ASP A 48 5.20 3.05 -14.45
N GLU A 49 6.25 2.34 -14.04
CA GLU A 49 7.28 1.80 -14.94
C GLU A 49 6.71 0.73 -15.88
N ARG A 50 5.82 -0.13 -15.40
CA ARG A 50 5.20 -1.21 -16.18
C ARG A 50 4.15 -0.68 -17.15
N PHE A 51 3.41 0.35 -16.77
CA PHE A 51 2.34 0.97 -17.55
C PHE A 51 2.62 2.48 -17.78
N PRO A 52 3.67 2.83 -18.55
CA PRO A 52 3.90 4.22 -18.93
C PRO A 52 2.67 4.80 -19.66
N ALA A 53 2.56 6.12 -19.71
CA ALA A 53 1.44 6.77 -20.38
C ALA A 53 1.30 6.32 -21.84
N GLY A 54 0.11 5.86 -22.23
CA GLY A 54 -0.19 5.39 -23.57
C GLY A 54 0.38 4.00 -23.92
N SER A 55 0.96 3.27 -22.99
CA SER A 55 1.55 1.94 -23.26
C SER A 55 0.54 0.79 -23.32
N ILE A 56 -0.67 0.99 -22.82
CA ILE A 56 -1.70 -0.06 -22.74
C ILE A 56 -2.38 -0.18 -24.10
N GLN A 57 -2.06 -1.25 -24.87
CA GLN A 57 -2.50 -1.44 -26.26
C GLN A 57 -3.39 -2.67 -26.46
N THR A 58 -3.45 -3.60 -25.51
CA THR A 58 -4.21 -4.84 -25.62
C THR A 58 -5.25 -4.96 -24.50
N ASN A 59 -6.33 -5.73 -24.76
CA ASN A 59 -7.36 -5.97 -23.73
C ASN A 59 -6.78 -6.65 -22.50
N ASP A 60 -5.91 -7.64 -22.67
CA ASP A 60 -5.29 -8.37 -21.55
C ASP A 60 -4.43 -7.45 -20.68
N ALA A 61 -3.62 -6.57 -21.32
CA ALA A 61 -2.85 -5.58 -20.59
C ALA A 61 -3.77 -4.59 -19.84
N ALA A 62 -4.91 -4.20 -20.43
CA ALA A 62 -5.88 -3.33 -19.80
C ALA A 62 -6.55 -4.00 -18.59
N GLU A 63 -6.90 -5.27 -18.67
CA GLU A 63 -7.48 -6.01 -17.53
C GLU A 63 -6.49 -6.09 -16.36
N VAL A 64 -5.23 -6.44 -16.64
CA VAL A 64 -4.17 -6.49 -15.63
C VAL A 64 -3.97 -5.10 -15.01
N ALA A 65 -3.86 -4.05 -15.83
CA ALA A 65 -3.66 -2.68 -15.37
C ALA A 65 -4.81 -2.19 -14.48
N ILE A 66 -6.07 -2.49 -14.83
CA ILE A 66 -7.24 -2.15 -14.02
C ILE A 66 -7.18 -2.85 -12.67
N LYS A 67 -6.92 -4.15 -12.66
CA LYS A 67 -6.87 -4.93 -11.42
C LYS A 67 -5.75 -4.44 -10.50
N GLU A 68 -4.52 -4.39 -11.01
CA GLU A 68 -3.36 -4.03 -10.20
C GLU A 68 -3.43 -2.57 -9.69
N SER A 69 -3.93 -1.64 -10.51
CA SER A 69 -4.13 -0.26 -10.08
C SER A 69 -5.24 -0.13 -9.03
N ALA A 70 -6.31 -0.93 -9.12
CA ALA A 70 -7.37 -0.95 -8.11
C ALA A 70 -6.89 -1.53 -6.78
N ASP A 71 -6.11 -2.61 -6.81
CA ASP A 71 -5.52 -3.21 -5.62
C ASP A 71 -4.56 -2.22 -4.92
N ALA A 72 -3.71 -1.54 -5.70
CA ALA A 72 -2.80 -0.52 -5.18
C ALA A 72 -3.55 0.70 -4.61
N GLN A 73 -4.65 1.15 -5.25
CA GLN A 73 -5.52 2.22 -4.71
C GLN A 73 -6.15 1.81 -3.38
N THR A 74 -6.59 0.56 -3.26
CA THR A 74 -7.16 0.04 -2.02
C THR A 74 -6.11 0.02 -0.91
N ARG A 75 -4.89 -0.43 -1.18
CA ARG A 75 -3.80 -0.41 -0.21
C ARG A 75 -3.44 1.01 0.22
N LEU A 76 -3.31 1.95 -0.72
CA LEU A 76 -3.04 3.35 -0.44
C LEU A 76 -4.15 3.99 0.42
N GLN A 77 -5.41 3.64 0.15
CA GLN A 77 -6.54 4.11 0.93
C GLN A 77 -6.55 3.52 2.35
N ASN A 78 -6.26 2.23 2.49
CA ASN A 78 -6.18 1.57 3.79
C ASN A 78 -5.06 2.17 4.64
N TRP A 79 -3.87 2.34 4.05
CA TRP A 79 -2.77 3.03 4.72
C TRP A 79 -3.19 4.43 5.18
N TYR A 80 -3.85 5.20 4.32
CA TYR A 80 -4.30 6.56 4.66
C TYR A 80 -5.27 6.56 5.85
N VAL A 81 -6.27 5.68 5.87
CA VAL A 81 -7.26 5.58 6.95
C VAL A 81 -6.60 5.20 8.29
N VAL A 82 -5.69 4.23 8.27
CA VAL A 82 -4.94 3.81 9.47
C VAL A 82 -4.05 4.94 9.98
N SER A 83 -3.34 5.63 9.08
CA SER A 83 -2.48 6.77 9.41
C SER A 83 -3.29 7.96 9.94
N GLU A 84 -4.47 8.23 9.35
CA GLU A 84 -5.37 9.28 9.82
C GLU A 84 -5.83 9.02 11.26
N HIS A 85 -6.23 7.79 11.58
CA HIS A 85 -6.59 7.40 12.93
C HIS A 85 -5.40 7.56 13.90
N HIS A 86 -4.18 7.21 13.45
CA HIS A 86 -2.97 7.41 14.26
C HIS A 86 -2.71 8.90 14.52
N CYS A 87 -2.88 9.77 13.52
CA CYS A 87 -2.66 11.21 13.67
C CYS A 87 -3.52 11.84 14.78
N TYR A 88 -4.76 11.37 14.97
CA TYR A 88 -5.63 11.88 16.05
C TYR A 88 -5.11 11.54 17.45
N ASN A 89 -4.19 10.61 17.59
CA ASN A 89 -3.55 10.23 18.85
C ASN A 89 -2.18 10.88 19.05
N THR A 90 -1.75 11.80 18.15
CA THR A 90 -0.47 12.51 18.24
C THR A 90 -0.66 13.91 18.83
N PHE A 91 0.42 14.51 19.33
CA PHE A 91 0.39 15.87 19.84
C PHE A 91 0.20 16.91 18.71
N PHE A 92 0.82 16.70 17.54
CA PHE A 92 0.73 17.60 16.39
C PHE A 92 -0.24 17.06 15.33
N VAL A 93 -1.52 16.93 15.68
CA VAL A 93 -2.56 16.34 14.82
C VAL A 93 -2.59 16.97 13.42
N ASN A 94 -2.60 18.29 13.32
CA ASN A 94 -2.74 19.00 12.06
C ASN A 94 -1.54 18.79 11.11
N ASP A 95 -0.34 18.77 11.65
CA ASP A 95 0.87 18.54 10.85
C ASP A 95 0.92 17.10 10.35
N CYS A 96 0.61 16.13 11.22
CA CYS A 96 0.48 14.73 10.85
C CYS A 96 -0.56 14.52 9.73
N LEU A 97 -1.77 15.08 9.88
CA LEU A 97 -2.82 14.99 8.86
C LEU A 97 -2.42 15.66 7.53
N LYS A 98 -1.66 16.75 7.59
CA LYS A 98 -1.15 17.43 6.39
C LYS A 98 -0.16 16.55 5.65
N GLU A 99 0.77 15.93 6.37
CA GLU A 99 1.80 15.04 5.81
C GLU A 99 1.18 13.87 5.06
N ILE A 100 0.33 13.07 5.70
CA ILE A 100 -0.31 11.91 5.04
C ILE A 100 -1.19 12.29 3.85
N LYS A 101 -1.82 13.49 3.86
CA LYS A 101 -2.57 14.00 2.71
C LYS A 101 -1.66 14.32 1.52
N VAL A 102 -0.49 14.90 1.76
CA VAL A 102 0.51 15.18 0.72
C VAL A 102 1.02 13.87 0.13
N GLU A 103 1.39 12.91 0.97
CA GLU A 103 1.86 11.60 0.54
C GLU A 103 0.82 10.87 -0.32
N ARG A 104 -0.44 10.80 0.12
CA ARG A 104 -1.52 10.19 -0.68
C ARG A 104 -1.69 10.89 -2.04
N ARG A 105 -1.64 12.23 -2.07
CA ARG A 105 -1.79 13.02 -3.30
C ARG A 105 -0.63 12.82 -4.29
N ALA A 106 0.54 12.43 -3.81
CA ALA A 106 1.68 12.17 -4.68
C ALA A 106 1.48 10.91 -5.54
N TYR A 107 0.81 9.89 -5.02
CA TYR A 107 0.71 8.57 -5.66
C TYR A 107 -0.65 8.29 -6.32
N LEU A 108 -1.73 8.85 -5.80
CA LEU A 108 -3.09 8.61 -6.30
C LEU A 108 -3.28 8.95 -7.79
N PRO A 109 -2.75 10.06 -8.34
CA PRO A 109 -2.92 10.42 -9.75
C PRO A 109 -2.33 9.39 -10.72
N THR A 110 -1.18 8.80 -10.41
CA THR A 110 -0.56 7.75 -11.21
C THR A 110 -1.48 6.53 -11.34
N LEU A 111 -2.01 6.05 -10.22
CA LEU A 111 -2.94 4.91 -10.20
C LEU A 111 -4.23 5.22 -10.95
N GLN A 112 -4.75 6.44 -10.81
CA GLN A 112 -5.93 6.88 -11.55
C GLN A 112 -5.67 6.95 -13.05
N ARG A 113 -4.52 7.48 -13.50
CA ARG A 113 -4.12 7.52 -14.89
C ARG A 113 -4.13 6.12 -15.49
N ILE A 114 -3.42 5.16 -14.88
CA ILE A 114 -3.33 3.77 -15.35
C ILE A 114 -4.74 3.17 -15.50
N SER A 115 -5.57 3.30 -14.47
CA SER A 115 -6.95 2.78 -14.49
C SER A 115 -7.81 3.43 -15.58
N LEU A 116 -7.70 4.75 -15.79
CA LEU A 116 -8.48 5.48 -16.77
C LEU A 116 -8.08 5.13 -18.21
N GLU A 117 -6.78 5.05 -18.51
CA GLU A 117 -6.26 4.64 -19.82
C GLU A 117 -6.71 3.21 -20.16
N ALA A 118 -6.56 2.27 -19.22
CA ALA A 118 -6.99 0.90 -19.42
C ALA A 118 -8.49 0.76 -19.68
N LYS A 119 -9.32 1.46 -18.91
CA LYS A 119 -10.79 1.49 -19.10
C LYS A 119 -11.17 2.19 -20.40
N ALA A 120 -10.42 3.20 -20.85
CA ALA A 120 -10.67 3.86 -22.12
C ALA A 120 -10.43 2.90 -23.29
N LEU A 121 -9.34 2.14 -23.28
CA LEU A 121 -9.06 1.12 -24.28
C LEU A 121 -10.16 0.06 -24.32
N GLN A 122 -10.60 -0.48 -23.19
CA GLN A 122 -11.68 -1.47 -23.14
C GLN A 122 -12.99 -0.93 -23.75
N ARG A 123 -13.33 0.34 -23.44
CA ARG A 123 -14.52 0.97 -24.07
C ARG A 123 -14.36 1.08 -25.57
N GLN A 124 -13.19 1.46 -26.06
CA GLN A 124 -12.91 1.58 -27.50
C GLN A 124 -13.04 0.23 -28.22
N ILE A 125 -12.47 -0.83 -27.67
CA ILE A 125 -12.57 -2.19 -28.20
C ILE A 125 -14.04 -2.60 -28.29
N LYS A 126 -14.81 -2.41 -27.23
CA LYS A 126 -16.23 -2.77 -27.18
C LYS A 126 -17.08 -1.98 -28.19
N VAL A 127 -16.74 -0.73 -28.47
CA VAL A 127 -17.41 0.05 -29.53
C VAL A 127 -17.11 -0.52 -30.90
N MET A 128 -15.82 -0.78 -31.21
CA MET A 128 -15.43 -1.35 -32.49
C MET A 128 -16.04 -2.73 -32.75
N GLU A 129 -16.19 -3.57 -31.74
CA GLU A 129 -16.87 -4.86 -31.84
C GLU A 129 -18.35 -4.69 -32.21
N ARG A 130 -19.07 -3.80 -31.53
CA ARG A 130 -20.47 -3.52 -31.84
C ARG A 130 -20.69 -2.96 -33.26
N ASP A 131 -19.82 -2.07 -33.69
CA ASP A 131 -19.89 -1.48 -35.03
C ASP A 131 -19.66 -2.55 -36.10
N ARG A 132 -18.70 -3.48 -35.87
CA ARG A 132 -18.45 -4.62 -36.75
C ARG A 132 -19.65 -5.56 -36.83
N GLU A 133 -20.28 -5.90 -35.70
CA GLU A 133 -21.48 -6.74 -35.67
C GLU A 133 -22.66 -6.08 -36.43
N THR A 134 -22.82 -4.76 -36.26
CA THR A 134 -23.86 -4.00 -36.93
C THR A 134 -23.65 -4.00 -38.45
N ALA A 135 -22.44 -3.75 -38.91
CA ALA A 135 -22.07 -3.80 -40.32
C ALA A 135 -22.33 -5.19 -40.93
N GLN A 136 -22.00 -6.27 -40.21
CA GLN A 136 -22.26 -7.63 -40.68
C GLN A 136 -23.78 -7.94 -40.81
N LYS A 137 -24.63 -7.40 -39.91
CA LYS A 137 -26.09 -7.59 -39.98
C LYS A 137 -26.70 -6.82 -41.16
N GLN A 138 -26.14 -5.67 -41.54
CA GLN A 138 -26.63 -4.86 -42.65
C GLN A 138 -26.22 -5.41 -44.03
N SER A 139 -25.17 -6.26 -44.07
CA SER A 139 -24.69 -6.87 -45.32
C SER A 139 -25.35 -8.18 -45.70
N LYS A 140 -26.29 -8.67 -44.89
CA LYS A 140 -27.15 -9.85 -45.14
C LYS A 140 -28.52 -9.47 -45.59
#